data_78a3ea6af4e42f85abedc6392f3bc60a
#
_entry.id   78a3ea6af4e42f85abedc6392f3bc60a
#
_cell.length_a   1.000
_cell.length_b   1.000
_cell.length_c   1.000
_cell.angle_alpha   90.00
_cell.angle_beta   90.00
_cell.angle_gamma   90.00
#
_symmetry.space_group_name_H-M   'P 1'
#
loop_
_entity.id
_entity.type
_entity.pdbx_description
1 polymer ?
#
loop_
_entity_poly.entity_id
_entity_poly.type
_entity_poly.pdbx_seq_one_letter_code
_entity_poly.pdbx_strand_id
1 'polypeptide(L)'
;VHARTGLAAVAVLLTAGCAAEAPRVAMPAAEPATVEMAAASSGGACRLLDFSVIAKHTGGKFDVAAAVDKGDTHACVVRAERALLPELTLTVTDTSIDTSGFTMDVLPRGAKKVTKLGKIAYRQTLPKAGRAGPAAEVGWLATEGRLVTLRWTGPHGGTAAQAEKMAARLVALAQALDTRKF
;
A
#
# COMPACT_ATOMS: atom_id res chain seq x y z
N VAL A 1 37.23 59.98 47.93
CA VAL A 1 37.41 61.37 47.52
C VAL A 1 36.63 61.62 46.21
N HIS A 2 35.56 62.43 46.36
CA HIS A 2 34.95 63.38 45.40
C HIS A 2 34.72 62.95 43.96
N ALA A 3 33.49 62.89 43.43
CA ALA A 3 32.43 63.89 43.23
C ALA A 3 32.28 64.32 41.75
N ARG A 4 31.01 64.49 41.40
CA ARG A 4 30.39 65.41 40.41
C ARG A 4 30.05 64.85 39.03
N THR A 5 28.74 64.56 38.92
CA THR A 5 27.67 65.37 38.27
C THR A 5 27.87 65.72 36.77
N GLY A 6 26.93 65.33 35.97
CA GLY A 6 26.72 65.81 34.62
C GLY A 6 25.35 65.33 34.10
N LEU A 7 24.25 66.08 34.37
CA LEU A 7 22.96 65.90 33.71
C LEU A 7 23.08 66.45 32.27
N ALA A 8 22.72 65.64 31.30
CA ALA A 8 22.39 66.13 29.96
C ALA A 8 21.00 65.59 29.61
N ALA A 9 20.02 66.51 29.60
CA ALA A 9 18.66 66.24 29.14
C ALA A 9 18.63 66.27 27.63
N VAL A 10 18.31 65.14 27.00
CA VAL A 10 17.98 65.08 25.57
C VAL A 10 16.46 64.97 25.41
N ALA A 11 15.86 66.03 24.88
CA ALA A 11 14.46 66.06 24.50
C ALA A 11 14.23 65.19 23.25
N VAL A 12 13.53 64.09 23.36
CA VAL A 12 13.09 63.27 22.21
C VAL A 12 11.74 63.74 21.77
N LEU A 13 11.67 64.32 20.59
CA LEU A 13 10.44 64.68 19.88
C LEU A 13 9.77 63.41 19.41
N LEU A 14 8.61 63.08 20.00
CA LEU A 14 7.74 62.00 19.57
C LEU A 14 6.92 62.50 18.33
N THR A 15 7.35 62.08 17.12
CA THR A 15 6.51 62.16 15.94
C THR A 15 5.52 61.00 15.94
N ALA A 16 4.26 61.27 16.27
CA ALA A 16 3.16 60.33 16.12
C ALA A 16 2.88 60.12 14.62
N GLY A 17 3.51 59.08 14.03
CA GLY A 17 3.16 58.58 12.71
C GLY A 17 1.90 57.71 12.83
N CYS A 18 0.78 58.18 12.32
CA CYS A 18 -0.38 57.30 12.06
C CYS A 18 0.00 56.32 10.93
N ALA A 19 0.45 55.13 11.28
CA ALA A 19 0.50 54.02 10.36
C ALA A 19 -0.91 53.50 10.19
N ALA A 20 -1.54 53.81 9.05
CA ALA A 20 -2.77 53.16 8.64
C ALA A 20 -2.47 51.69 8.41
N GLU A 21 -2.96 50.85 9.33
CA GLU A 21 -2.90 49.38 9.21
C GLU A 21 -3.74 48.97 7.99
N ALA A 22 -3.06 48.58 6.92
CA ALA A 22 -3.73 47.99 5.75
C ALA A 22 -4.50 46.72 6.20
N PRO A 23 -5.74 46.55 5.77
CA PRO A 23 -6.50 45.37 6.10
C PRO A 23 -5.74 44.13 5.63
N ARG A 24 -5.30 43.30 6.58
CA ARG A 24 -4.75 41.99 6.29
C ARG A 24 -5.87 41.12 5.76
N VAL A 25 -5.91 40.96 4.43
CA VAL A 25 -6.74 39.91 3.82
C VAL A 25 -6.21 38.59 4.30
N ALA A 26 -6.90 37.96 5.27
CA ALA A 26 -6.62 36.61 5.66
C ALA A 26 -6.88 35.69 4.46
N MET A 27 -5.80 35.24 3.79
CA MET A 27 -5.93 34.16 2.82
C MET A 27 -6.45 32.93 3.56
N PRO A 28 -7.54 32.30 3.09
CA PRO A 28 -7.96 31.02 3.65
C PRO A 28 -6.78 30.05 3.56
N ALA A 29 -6.47 29.38 4.67
CA ALA A 29 -5.47 28.32 4.68
C ALA A 29 -5.88 27.30 3.62
N ALA A 30 -5.08 27.14 2.58
CA ALA A 30 -5.30 26.09 1.60
C ALA A 30 -5.22 24.76 2.36
N GLU A 31 -6.32 24.04 2.44
CA GLU A 31 -6.30 22.68 2.92
C GLU A 31 -5.30 21.90 2.04
N PRO A 32 -4.34 21.16 2.62
CA PRO A 32 -3.43 20.36 1.83
C PRO A 32 -4.27 19.36 1.03
N ALA A 33 -4.28 19.52 -0.29
CA ALA A 33 -4.89 18.54 -1.17
C ALA A 33 -4.14 17.22 -0.95
N THR A 34 -4.77 16.25 -0.31
CA THR A 34 -4.26 14.89 -0.23
C THR A 34 -4.36 14.30 -1.62
N VAL A 35 -3.26 14.36 -2.37
CA VAL A 35 -3.16 13.66 -3.65
C VAL A 35 -3.08 12.16 -3.32
N GLU A 36 -4.22 11.48 -3.41
CA GLU A 36 -4.27 10.03 -3.31
C GLU A 36 -3.63 9.46 -4.59
N MET A 37 -2.35 9.07 -4.49
CA MET A 37 -1.66 8.46 -5.62
C MET A 37 -2.18 7.05 -5.82
N ALA A 38 -2.70 6.74 -7.02
CA ALA A 38 -3.14 5.40 -7.37
C ALA A 38 -1.97 4.40 -7.28
N ALA A 39 -2.24 3.16 -6.85
CA ALA A 39 -1.22 2.09 -6.82
C ALA A 39 -0.52 1.93 -8.18
N ALA A 40 -1.27 2.08 -9.28
CA ALA A 40 -0.77 2.02 -10.65
C ALA A 40 0.35 3.00 -10.97
N SER A 41 0.45 4.14 -10.26
CA SER A 41 1.51 5.13 -10.47
C SER A 41 2.91 4.61 -10.10
N SER A 42 3.00 3.57 -9.28
CA SER A 42 4.27 2.90 -8.95
C SER A 42 4.82 2.04 -10.10
N GLY A 43 4.05 1.82 -11.17
CA GLY A 43 4.47 1.02 -12.32
C GLY A 43 4.45 -0.49 -12.07
N GLY A 44 5.14 -1.27 -12.92
CA GLY A 44 5.28 -2.72 -12.79
C GLY A 44 3.96 -3.44 -12.49
N ALA A 45 3.99 -4.46 -11.64
CA ALA A 45 2.79 -5.20 -11.22
C ALA A 45 1.75 -4.34 -10.47
N CYS A 46 2.13 -3.15 -9.98
CA CYS A 46 1.19 -2.25 -9.32
C CYS A 46 0.12 -1.70 -10.26
N ARG A 47 0.35 -1.73 -11.58
CA ARG A 47 -0.66 -1.34 -12.58
C ARG A 47 -1.91 -2.22 -12.56
N LEU A 48 -1.80 -3.42 -12.02
CA LEU A 48 -2.93 -4.35 -11.88
C LEU A 48 -3.77 -4.07 -10.63
N LEU A 49 -3.27 -3.26 -9.70
CA LEU A 49 -3.91 -2.99 -8.41
C LEU A 49 -4.51 -1.60 -8.36
N ASP A 50 -5.70 -1.52 -7.78
CA ASP A 50 -6.39 -0.29 -7.44
C ASP A 50 -6.76 -0.33 -5.95
N PHE A 51 -6.44 0.71 -5.20
CA PHE A 51 -6.70 0.76 -3.76
C PHE A 51 -8.19 0.62 -3.43
N SER A 52 -9.07 1.19 -4.25
CA SER A 52 -10.51 1.09 -4.07
C SER A 52 -11.01 -0.33 -4.28
N VAL A 53 -10.48 -1.04 -5.29
CA VAL A 53 -10.79 -2.45 -5.55
C VAL A 53 -10.25 -3.33 -4.43
N ILE A 54 -9.02 -3.09 -3.97
CA ILE A 54 -8.46 -3.81 -2.81
C ILE A 54 -9.36 -3.61 -1.58
N ALA A 55 -9.69 -2.37 -1.24
CA ALA A 55 -10.53 -2.05 -0.09
C ALA A 55 -11.91 -2.73 -0.18
N LYS A 56 -12.54 -2.69 -1.34
CA LYS A 56 -13.83 -3.35 -1.60
C LYS A 56 -13.81 -4.85 -1.28
N HIS A 57 -12.77 -5.55 -1.70
CA HIS A 57 -12.68 -7.00 -1.55
C HIS A 57 -12.10 -7.42 -0.21
N THR A 58 -11.08 -6.72 0.30
CA THR A 58 -10.39 -7.10 1.53
C THR A 58 -10.98 -6.45 2.78
N GLY A 59 -11.63 -5.30 2.64
CA GLY A 59 -12.07 -4.45 3.73
C GLY A 59 -10.89 -3.74 4.43
N GLY A 60 -9.66 -3.85 3.89
CA GLY A 60 -8.47 -3.15 4.37
C GLY A 60 -8.25 -1.85 3.62
N LYS A 61 -7.79 -0.82 4.33
CA LYS A 61 -7.37 0.44 3.71
C LYS A 61 -5.86 0.37 3.42
N PHE A 62 -5.51 0.58 2.17
CA PHE A 62 -4.13 0.65 1.66
C PHE A 62 -3.98 1.94 0.86
N ASP A 63 -2.86 2.61 0.97
CA ASP A 63 -2.62 3.93 0.39
C ASP A 63 -1.17 4.14 -0.12
N VAL A 64 -0.28 3.17 0.13
CA VAL A 64 1.10 3.17 -0.37
C VAL A 64 1.35 1.93 -1.19
N ALA A 65 1.95 2.10 -2.38
CA ALA A 65 2.38 1.01 -3.25
C ALA A 65 3.84 1.19 -3.65
N ALA A 66 4.54 0.06 -3.77
CA ALA A 66 5.90 -0.01 -4.29
C ALA A 66 6.03 -1.17 -5.27
N ALA A 67 6.56 -0.91 -6.47
CA ALA A 67 6.87 -1.94 -7.45
C ALA A 67 8.33 -2.38 -7.31
N VAL A 68 8.55 -3.68 -7.55
CA VAL A 68 9.89 -4.30 -7.61
C VAL A 68 9.91 -5.22 -8.82
N ASP A 69 10.89 -5.06 -9.69
CA ASP A 69 11.11 -5.89 -10.87
C ASP A 69 12.45 -6.63 -10.75
N LYS A 70 12.45 -7.94 -10.97
CA LYS A 70 13.65 -8.78 -10.95
C LYS A 70 13.55 -9.89 -11.99
N GLY A 71 14.23 -9.73 -13.11
CA GLY A 71 14.13 -10.65 -14.25
C GLY A 71 12.67 -10.76 -14.70
N ASP A 72 12.17 -11.98 -14.84
CA ASP A 72 10.81 -12.29 -15.28
C ASP A 72 9.76 -12.17 -14.15
N THR A 73 10.17 -11.68 -12.98
CA THR A 73 9.30 -11.55 -11.81
C THR A 73 9.08 -10.09 -11.47
N HIS A 74 7.82 -9.71 -11.39
CA HIS A 74 7.34 -8.38 -11.08
C HIS A 74 6.47 -8.44 -9.83
N ALA A 75 6.77 -7.61 -8.85
CA ALA A 75 6.00 -7.56 -7.61
C ALA A 75 5.45 -6.17 -7.35
N CYS A 76 4.30 -6.13 -6.71
CA CYS A 76 3.72 -4.93 -6.13
C CYS A 76 3.40 -5.19 -4.67
N VAL A 77 3.96 -4.36 -3.80
CA VAL A 77 3.69 -4.37 -2.36
C VAL A 77 2.82 -3.18 -2.02
N VAL A 78 1.69 -3.41 -1.37
CA VAL A 78 0.80 -2.34 -0.90
C VAL A 78 0.59 -2.42 0.61
N ARG A 79 0.61 -1.27 1.27
CA ARG A 79 0.49 -1.10 2.72
C ARG A 79 -0.27 0.17 3.05
N ALA A 80 -0.66 0.32 4.31
CA ALA A 80 -1.02 1.62 4.84
C ALA A 80 0.24 2.44 5.13
N GLU A 81 0.22 3.76 4.91
CA GLU A 81 1.37 4.66 5.04
C GLU A 81 2.10 4.53 6.40
N ARG A 82 1.34 4.35 7.47
CA ARG A 82 1.88 4.33 8.84
C ARG A 82 1.99 2.94 9.45
N ALA A 83 1.80 1.89 8.66
CA ALA A 83 1.81 0.51 9.16
C ALA A 83 2.54 -0.42 8.21
N LEU A 84 3.48 -1.20 8.74
CA LEU A 84 4.17 -2.25 7.97
C LEU A 84 3.23 -3.43 7.67
N LEU A 85 2.23 -3.66 8.52
CA LEU A 85 1.26 -4.74 8.41
C LEU A 85 -0.15 -4.22 8.75
N PRO A 86 -1.21 -4.73 8.11
CA PRO A 86 -1.17 -5.79 7.10
C PRO A 86 -0.53 -5.31 5.79
N GLU A 87 0.04 -6.26 5.06
CA GLU A 87 0.64 -6.04 3.75
C GLU A 87 -0.06 -6.93 2.72
N LEU A 88 -0.27 -6.40 1.51
CA LEU A 88 -0.70 -7.18 0.36
C LEU A 88 0.40 -7.14 -0.69
N THR A 89 0.82 -8.31 -1.16
CA THR A 89 1.81 -8.46 -2.22
C THR A 89 1.20 -9.19 -3.40
N LEU A 90 1.27 -8.58 -4.58
CA LEU A 90 0.99 -9.21 -5.85
C LEU A 90 2.32 -9.51 -6.54
N THR A 91 2.52 -10.77 -6.95
CA THR A 91 3.68 -11.18 -7.74
C THR A 91 3.20 -11.76 -9.07
N VAL A 92 3.80 -11.33 -10.16
CA VAL A 92 3.57 -11.83 -11.52
C VAL A 92 4.90 -12.31 -12.06
N THR A 93 4.96 -13.56 -12.50
CA THR A 93 6.17 -14.16 -13.11
C THR A 93 5.80 -14.71 -14.47
N ASP A 94 6.48 -14.27 -15.51
CA ASP A 94 6.35 -14.87 -16.84
C ASP A 94 6.88 -16.31 -16.80
N THR A 95 6.12 -17.25 -17.35
CA THR A 95 6.46 -18.67 -17.26
C THR A 95 5.91 -19.45 -18.44
N SER A 96 6.60 -20.53 -18.77
CA SER A 96 6.17 -21.51 -19.78
C SER A 96 5.55 -22.77 -19.15
N ILE A 97 5.36 -22.82 -17.81
CA ILE A 97 4.78 -24.00 -17.19
C ILE A 97 3.33 -24.19 -17.64
N ASP A 98 2.93 -25.45 -17.77
CA ASP A 98 1.55 -25.85 -18.01
C ASP A 98 0.84 -26.21 -16.69
N THR A 99 -0.39 -26.70 -16.78
CA THR A 99 -1.18 -27.11 -15.61
C THR A 99 -0.59 -28.32 -14.89
N SER A 100 0.17 -29.17 -15.57
CA SER A 100 0.87 -30.31 -14.98
C SER A 100 2.05 -29.83 -14.12
N GLY A 101 2.91 -28.96 -14.69
CA GLY A 101 4.00 -28.34 -13.96
C GLY A 101 3.50 -27.51 -12.77
N PHE A 102 2.43 -26.76 -12.95
CA PHE A 102 1.82 -26.05 -11.83
C PHE A 102 1.39 -26.99 -10.71
N THR A 103 0.79 -28.14 -11.04
CA THR A 103 0.32 -29.10 -10.04
C THR A 103 1.49 -29.77 -9.31
N MET A 104 2.59 -30.06 -10.02
CA MET A 104 3.74 -30.74 -9.43
C MET A 104 4.65 -29.81 -8.62
N ASP A 105 4.90 -28.61 -9.15
CA ASP A 105 6.00 -27.76 -8.67
C ASP A 105 5.51 -26.52 -7.90
N VAL A 106 4.27 -26.05 -8.17
CA VAL A 106 3.75 -24.80 -7.60
C VAL A 106 2.65 -25.03 -6.57
N LEU A 107 1.77 -26.00 -6.78
CA LEU A 107 0.62 -26.22 -5.91
C LEU A 107 1.08 -26.70 -4.52
N PRO A 108 0.88 -25.91 -3.43
CA PRO A 108 1.31 -26.31 -2.11
C PRO A 108 0.49 -27.48 -1.58
N ARG A 109 1.14 -28.35 -0.80
CA ARG A 109 0.45 -29.47 -0.13
C ARG A 109 -0.64 -28.95 0.80
N GLY A 110 -1.84 -29.50 0.68
CA GLY A 110 -3.00 -29.11 1.52
C GLY A 110 -3.67 -27.81 1.07
N ALA A 111 -3.21 -27.16 0.01
CA ALA A 111 -3.90 -26.01 -0.56
C ALA A 111 -5.27 -26.41 -1.13
N LYS A 112 -6.25 -25.53 -0.99
CA LYS A 112 -7.61 -25.72 -1.53
C LYS A 112 -7.67 -25.24 -2.97
N LYS A 113 -8.17 -26.05 -3.89
CA LYS A 113 -8.38 -25.65 -5.28
C LYS A 113 -9.39 -24.50 -5.38
N VAL A 114 -9.15 -23.60 -6.34
CA VAL A 114 -10.02 -22.47 -6.68
C VAL A 114 -10.49 -22.65 -8.12
N THR A 115 -11.77 -22.44 -8.36
CA THR A 115 -12.39 -22.48 -9.70
C THR A 115 -12.60 -21.07 -10.25
N LYS A 116 -12.73 -20.95 -11.57
CA LYS A 116 -12.99 -19.67 -12.26
C LYS A 116 -11.88 -18.63 -12.07
N LEU A 117 -10.65 -19.08 -11.93
CA LEU A 117 -9.46 -18.22 -11.82
C LEU A 117 -8.31 -18.84 -12.62
N GLY A 118 -7.94 -18.24 -13.77
CA GLY A 118 -6.93 -18.75 -14.67
C GLY A 118 -7.20 -20.17 -15.19
N LYS A 119 -6.14 -20.86 -15.63
CA LYS A 119 -6.16 -22.27 -16.05
C LYS A 119 -6.28 -23.23 -14.87
N ILE A 120 -5.58 -22.90 -13.78
CA ILE A 120 -5.56 -23.63 -12.50
C ILE A 120 -5.21 -22.66 -11.39
N ALA A 121 -5.81 -22.82 -10.21
CA ALA A 121 -5.57 -21.96 -9.07
C ALA A 121 -5.73 -22.68 -7.73
N TYR A 122 -5.08 -22.14 -6.71
CA TYR A 122 -5.19 -22.57 -5.33
C TYR A 122 -5.38 -21.40 -4.37
N ARG A 123 -5.85 -21.70 -3.16
CA ARG A 123 -5.76 -20.82 -2.01
C ARG A 123 -5.22 -21.57 -0.79
N GLN A 124 -4.51 -20.87 0.07
CA GLN A 124 -4.03 -21.41 1.32
C GLN A 124 -3.93 -20.36 2.42
N THR A 125 -3.78 -20.82 3.64
CA THR A 125 -3.37 -19.99 4.77
C THR A 125 -1.99 -20.46 5.25
N LEU A 126 -1.19 -19.51 5.68
CA LEU A 126 0.16 -19.77 6.18
C LEU A 126 0.22 -19.38 7.66
N PRO A 127 0.97 -20.12 8.47
CA PRO A 127 1.15 -19.78 9.87
C PRO A 127 1.87 -18.44 10.03
N LYS A 128 1.82 -17.88 11.24
CA LYS A 128 2.60 -16.70 11.60
C LYS A 128 4.10 -16.93 11.37
N ALA A 129 4.79 -15.90 10.89
CA ALA A 129 6.24 -15.94 10.67
C ALA A 129 6.90 -14.70 11.28
N GLY A 130 7.81 -14.91 12.24
CA GLY A 130 8.49 -13.83 12.94
C GLY A 130 7.51 -12.88 13.64
N ARG A 131 7.57 -11.60 13.28
CA ARG A 131 6.68 -10.55 13.80
C ARG A 131 5.38 -10.40 13.01
N ALA A 132 5.25 -11.08 11.89
CA ALA A 132 4.02 -11.05 11.09
C ALA A 132 2.99 -12.03 11.67
N GLY A 133 1.72 -11.70 11.49
CA GLY A 133 0.61 -12.61 11.76
C GLY A 133 0.51 -13.71 10.69
N PRO A 134 -0.51 -14.59 10.80
CA PRO A 134 -0.82 -15.55 9.76
C PRO A 134 -1.09 -14.85 8.43
N ALA A 135 -0.78 -15.55 7.33
CA ALA A 135 -1.00 -15.02 5.98
C ALA A 135 -2.06 -15.83 5.23
N ALA A 136 -2.64 -15.20 4.22
CA ALA A 136 -3.51 -15.81 3.23
C ALA A 136 -2.89 -15.64 1.85
N GLU A 137 -3.01 -16.66 1.00
CA GLU A 137 -2.42 -16.64 -0.33
C GLU A 137 -3.36 -17.29 -1.35
N VAL A 138 -3.39 -16.70 -2.54
CA VAL A 138 -4.03 -17.25 -3.72
C VAL A 138 -2.99 -17.24 -4.84
N GLY A 139 -2.77 -18.41 -5.46
CA GLY A 139 -1.88 -18.54 -6.61
C GLY A 139 -2.62 -19.12 -7.81
N TRP A 140 -2.31 -18.64 -9.01
CA TRP A 140 -2.93 -19.15 -10.24
C TRP A 140 -2.02 -19.04 -11.45
N LEU A 141 -2.23 -19.95 -12.39
CA LEU A 141 -1.65 -19.87 -13.72
C LEU A 141 -2.64 -19.15 -14.63
N ALA A 142 -2.30 -17.94 -15.02
CA ALA A 142 -3.11 -17.14 -15.94
C ALA A 142 -3.06 -17.73 -17.36
N THR A 143 -4.04 -17.35 -18.20
CA THR A 143 -4.17 -17.85 -19.58
C THR A 143 -3.01 -17.43 -20.46
N GLU A 144 -2.40 -16.29 -20.14
CA GLU A 144 -1.31 -15.65 -20.91
C GLU A 144 0.08 -16.23 -20.60
N GLY A 145 0.18 -17.32 -19.82
CA GLY A 145 1.46 -17.91 -19.46
C GLY A 145 2.17 -17.17 -18.33
N ARG A 146 1.40 -16.69 -17.36
CA ARG A 146 1.90 -16.01 -16.16
C ARG A 146 1.51 -16.77 -14.92
N LEU A 147 2.49 -16.97 -14.03
CA LEU A 147 2.24 -17.41 -12.67
C LEU A 147 1.98 -16.17 -11.81
N VAL A 148 0.83 -16.11 -11.20
CA VAL A 148 0.44 -14.97 -10.36
C VAL A 148 0.16 -15.44 -8.94
N THR A 149 0.69 -14.68 -7.97
CA THR A 149 0.45 -14.92 -6.54
C THR A 149 -0.02 -13.64 -5.88
N LEU A 150 -1.12 -13.73 -5.15
CA LEU A 150 -1.65 -12.65 -4.34
C LEU A 150 -1.62 -13.08 -2.88
N ARG A 151 -0.82 -12.41 -2.06
CA ARG A 151 -0.59 -12.74 -0.66
C ARG A 151 -0.92 -11.57 0.25
N TRP A 152 -1.76 -11.83 1.22
CA TRP A 152 -1.99 -10.92 2.35
C TRP A 152 -1.27 -11.44 3.58
N THR A 153 -0.47 -10.60 4.21
CA THR A 153 0.23 -10.89 5.48
C THR A 153 -0.46 -10.12 6.59
N GLY A 154 -0.95 -10.84 7.58
CA GLY A 154 -1.71 -10.29 8.69
C GLY A 154 -0.86 -9.46 9.67
N PRO A 155 -1.50 -8.60 10.47
CA PRO A 155 -0.82 -7.86 11.51
C PRO A 155 -0.30 -8.77 12.62
N HIS A 156 0.66 -8.27 13.41
CA HIS A 156 1.09 -8.94 14.63
C HIS A 156 -0.12 -9.21 15.54
N GLY A 157 -0.21 -10.43 16.07
CA GLY A 157 -1.37 -10.83 16.88
C GLY A 157 -2.62 -11.26 16.07
N GLY A 158 -2.55 -11.23 14.74
CA GLY A 158 -3.59 -11.79 13.89
C GLY A 158 -3.83 -13.28 14.15
N THR A 159 -5.05 -13.76 13.84
CA THR A 159 -5.47 -15.14 14.07
C THR A 159 -5.55 -15.95 12.77
N ALA A 160 -5.47 -17.29 12.88
CA ALA A 160 -5.66 -18.19 11.73
C ALA A 160 -7.07 -18.03 11.11
N ALA A 161 -8.10 -17.76 11.92
CA ALA A 161 -9.45 -17.51 11.44
C ALA A 161 -9.53 -16.23 10.57
N GLN A 162 -8.79 -15.18 10.94
CA GLN A 162 -8.68 -13.98 10.11
C GLN A 162 -8.01 -14.28 8.76
N ALA A 163 -6.93 -15.08 8.74
CA ALA A 163 -6.27 -15.49 7.51
C ALA A 163 -7.22 -16.35 6.62
N GLU A 164 -7.97 -17.30 7.20
CA GLU A 164 -8.93 -18.11 6.43
C GLU A 164 -10.04 -17.24 5.81
N LYS A 165 -10.58 -16.28 6.57
CA LYS A 165 -11.54 -15.31 6.05
C LYS A 165 -10.93 -14.45 4.92
N MET A 166 -9.68 -14.05 5.09
CA MET A 166 -8.95 -13.27 4.09
C MET A 166 -8.69 -14.10 2.83
N ALA A 167 -8.33 -15.39 2.94
CA ALA A 167 -8.11 -16.26 1.79
C ALA A 167 -9.34 -16.31 0.85
N ALA A 168 -10.55 -16.35 1.40
CA ALA A 168 -11.76 -16.27 0.59
C ALA A 168 -11.93 -14.90 -0.11
N ARG A 169 -11.60 -13.81 0.58
CA ARG A 169 -11.65 -12.44 0.03
C ARG A 169 -10.61 -12.21 -1.06
N LEU A 170 -9.40 -12.79 -0.89
CA LEU A 170 -8.35 -12.72 -1.91
C LEU A 170 -8.74 -13.44 -3.20
N VAL A 171 -9.53 -14.53 -3.13
CA VAL A 171 -10.07 -15.17 -4.35
C VAL A 171 -10.94 -14.17 -5.13
N ALA A 172 -11.84 -13.46 -4.45
CA ALA A 172 -12.69 -12.47 -5.11
C ALA A 172 -11.87 -11.29 -5.68
N LEU A 173 -10.84 -10.85 -4.96
CA LEU A 173 -9.92 -9.84 -5.48
C LEU A 173 -9.15 -10.35 -6.71
N ALA A 174 -8.57 -11.57 -6.64
CA ALA A 174 -7.86 -12.17 -7.77
C ALA A 174 -8.71 -12.31 -9.03
N GLN A 175 -10.01 -12.67 -8.87
CA GLN A 175 -10.97 -12.75 -9.97
C GLN A 175 -11.31 -11.37 -10.58
N ALA A 176 -11.13 -10.28 -9.82
CA ALA A 176 -11.32 -8.92 -10.29
C ALA A 176 -10.09 -8.34 -11.02
N LEU A 177 -8.92 -8.97 -10.88
CA LEU A 177 -7.69 -8.52 -11.55
C LEU A 177 -7.66 -8.97 -13.01
N ASP A 178 -7.41 -8.02 -13.91
CA ASP A 178 -7.21 -8.33 -15.33
C ASP A 178 -5.71 -8.45 -15.64
N THR A 179 -5.19 -9.68 -15.50
CA THR A 179 -3.77 -9.97 -15.74
C THR A 179 -3.30 -9.74 -17.18
N ARG A 180 -4.23 -9.59 -18.14
CA ARG A 180 -3.90 -9.25 -19.54
C ARG A 180 -3.38 -7.83 -19.69
N LYS A 181 -3.62 -6.97 -18.71
CA LYS A 181 -3.16 -5.58 -18.70
C LYS A 181 -1.70 -5.42 -18.23
N PHE A 182 -1.05 -6.53 -17.88
CA PHE A 182 0.36 -6.56 -17.48
C PHE A 182 1.29 -6.92 -18.69
#